data_1611c91b1a07f26807b071af5fa99fec
#
_entry.id   1611c91b1a07f26807b071af5fa99fec
#
_cell.length_a   1.000
_cell.length_b   1.000
_cell.length_c   1.000
_cell.angle_alpha   90.00
_cell.angle_beta   90.00
_cell.angle_gamma   90.00
#
_symmetry.space_group_name_H-M   'P 1'
#
loop_
_entity.id
_entity.type
_entity.pdbx_description
1 polymer ?
#
loop_
_entity_poly.entity_id
_entity_poly.type
_entity_poly.pdbx_seq_one_letter_code
_entity_poly.pdbx_strand_id
1 'polypeptide(L)'
;MGNAGAHPFDLTGRLALVTGSSGGLGYAIAEGLVRAGARIVLNGRDAARLAAAAAALRDAGAEVMVAPFDVADADAVNAGVAAIVDAHGSLDIVVNNAGVNQRQPLDSFTDAQWHAILGANLDGPFHVIRAVLPAMKARRRGKIINIGSLASEIGRPNIVPYAASKGALQMLTRALAVEVAPFGIQVNGIAPGFFATAMNAALTADAEFDAWVRRRTPAGRWAEPPEVAGAAVFLASDAASYVTGHVLFVDGGFSVAY
;
A
#
# COMPACT_ATOMS: atom_id res chain seq x y z
N MET A 1 11.30 23.71 -10.74
CA MET A 1 10.26 24.67 -11.13
C MET A 1 9.02 23.84 -11.36
N GLY A 2 8.01 23.94 -10.49
CA GLY A 2 6.73 23.27 -10.66
C GLY A 2 6.01 23.83 -11.88
N ASN A 3 5.31 22.95 -12.59
CA ASN A 3 4.51 23.31 -13.76
C ASN A 3 3.37 24.25 -13.28
N ALA A 4 3.52 25.56 -13.45
CA ALA A 4 2.56 26.56 -13.03
C ALA A 4 1.28 26.42 -13.89
N GLY A 5 0.34 25.55 -13.49
CA GLY A 5 -0.92 25.27 -14.17
C GLY A 5 -1.44 23.84 -14.01
N ALA A 6 -0.62 22.89 -13.56
CA ALA A 6 -1.08 21.52 -13.30
C ALA A 6 -1.88 21.46 -12.00
N HIS A 7 -2.98 20.69 -11.99
CA HIS A 7 -3.75 20.43 -10.77
C HIS A 7 -2.86 19.73 -9.74
N PRO A 8 -2.87 20.13 -8.45
CA PRO A 8 -1.93 19.60 -7.44
C PRO A 8 -2.03 18.08 -7.22
N PHE A 9 -3.12 17.45 -7.65
CA PHE A 9 -3.32 15.99 -7.61
C PHE A 9 -2.98 15.30 -8.93
N ASP A 10 -2.49 16.02 -9.94
CA ASP A 10 -2.10 15.45 -11.23
C ASP A 10 -0.85 14.58 -11.09
N LEU A 11 -0.92 13.36 -11.61
CA LEU A 11 0.17 12.38 -11.61
C LEU A 11 0.71 12.11 -13.03
N THR A 12 0.32 12.91 -14.01
CA THR A 12 0.77 12.75 -15.41
C THR A 12 2.30 12.70 -15.50
N GLY A 13 2.81 11.68 -16.19
CA GLY A 13 4.24 11.44 -16.36
C GLY A 13 4.92 10.77 -15.14
N ARG A 14 4.20 10.46 -14.06
CA ARG A 14 4.74 9.71 -12.92
C ARG A 14 4.62 8.22 -13.16
N LEU A 15 5.66 7.47 -12.76
CA LEU A 15 5.65 6.01 -12.74
C LEU A 15 5.44 5.51 -11.31
N ALA A 16 4.42 4.70 -11.08
CA ALA A 16 4.08 4.16 -9.77
C ALA A 16 4.15 2.62 -9.75
N LEU A 17 4.83 2.06 -8.76
CA LEU A 17 4.79 0.64 -8.42
C LEU A 17 3.79 0.42 -7.27
N VAL A 18 2.84 -0.49 -7.46
CA VAL A 18 1.91 -0.91 -6.41
C VAL A 18 2.08 -2.39 -6.14
N THR A 19 2.57 -2.75 -4.94
CA THR A 19 2.75 -4.16 -4.57
C THR A 19 1.43 -4.81 -4.13
N GLY A 20 1.27 -6.12 -4.43
CA GLY A 20 0.03 -6.84 -4.10
C GLY A 20 -1.20 -6.27 -4.81
N SER A 21 -1.06 -5.85 -6.07
CA SER A 21 -2.09 -5.10 -6.80
C SER A 21 -2.88 -5.92 -7.82
N SER A 22 -2.84 -7.26 -7.73
CA SER A 22 -3.68 -8.14 -8.56
C SER A 22 -5.17 -8.16 -8.12
N GLY A 23 -5.55 -7.39 -7.10
CA GLY A 23 -6.91 -7.31 -6.56
C GLY A 23 -6.99 -6.49 -5.27
N GLY A 24 -8.19 -6.38 -4.70
CA GLY A 24 -8.44 -5.74 -3.42
C GLY A 24 -8.02 -4.27 -3.37
N LEU A 25 -7.47 -3.83 -2.23
CA LEU A 25 -7.05 -2.43 -2.04
C LEU A 25 -5.92 -2.03 -3.00
N GLY A 26 -4.96 -2.92 -3.25
CA GLY A 26 -3.85 -2.62 -4.16
C GLY A 26 -4.32 -2.34 -5.59
N TYR A 27 -5.29 -3.09 -6.09
CA TYR A 27 -5.89 -2.83 -7.39
C TYR A 27 -6.67 -1.50 -7.41
N ALA A 28 -7.48 -1.24 -6.40
CA ALA A 28 -8.25 0.01 -6.29
C ALA A 28 -7.33 1.24 -6.18
N ILE A 29 -6.21 1.12 -5.46
CA ILE A 29 -5.19 2.17 -5.40
C ILE A 29 -4.57 2.38 -6.78
N ALA A 30 -4.16 1.30 -7.48
CA ALA A 30 -3.58 1.38 -8.82
C ALA A 30 -4.54 2.06 -9.80
N GLU A 31 -5.82 1.68 -9.78
CA GLU A 31 -6.86 2.31 -10.60
C GLU A 31 -7.01 3.81 -10.30
N GLY A 32 -7.00 4.20 -9.01
CA GLY A 32 -7.06 5.61 -8.63
C GLY A 32 -5.86 6.42 -9.09
N LEU A 33 -4.64 5.87 -9.00
CA LEU A 33 -3.43 6.51 -9.50
C LEU A 33 -3.44 6.66 -11.03
N VAL A 34 -3.95 5.64 -11.75
CA VAL A 34 -4.17 5.72 -13.21
C VAL A 34 -5.13 6.85 -13.57
N ARG A 35 -6.28 6.93 -12.88
CA ARG A 35 -7.27 8.01 -13.12
C ARG A 35 -6.69 9.40 -12.85
N ALA A 36 -5.68 9.49 -12.01
CA ALA A 36 -4.93 10.73 -11.76
C ALA A 36 -3.78 10.96 -12.75
N GLY A 37 -3.59 10.09 -13.77
CA GLY A 37 -2.63 10.25 -14.86
C GLY A 37 -1.32 9.48 -14.71
N ALA A 38 -1.14 8.64 -13.68
CA ALA A 38 0.08 7.86 -13.49
C ALA A 38 0.15 6.66 -14.45
N ARG A 39 1.38 6.34 -14.89
CA ARG A 39 1.73 5.02 -15.44
C ARG A 39 1.89 4.04 -14.28
N ILE A 40 1.42 2.80 -14.43
CA ILE A 40 1.37 1.84 -13.31
C ILE A 40 2.16 0.58 -13.62
N VAL A 41 2.92 0.13 -12.62
CA VAL A 41 3.48 -1.21 -12.53
C VAL A 41 2.69 -1.98 -11.47
N LEU A 42 1.94 -3.00 -11.89
CA LEU A 42 1.27 -3.94 -10.98
C LEU A 42 2.26 -5.01 -10.55
N ASN A 43 2.28 -5.32 -9.25
CA ASN A 43 3.09 -6.40 -8.70
C ASN A 43 2.24 -7.40 -7.91
N GLY A 44 2.67 -8.64 -7.92
CA GLY A 44 2.14 -9.76 -7.15
C GLY A 44 2.87 -11.05 -7.54
N ARG A 45 2.55 -12.16 -6.90
CA ARG A 45 3.21 -13.47 -7.14
C ARG A 45 2.57 -14.26 -8.29
N ASP A 46 1.28 -14.04 -8.50
CA ASP A 46 0.49 -14.77 -9.49
C ASP A 46 0.45 -13.99 -10.81
N ALA A 47 1.20 -14.45 -11.80
CA ALA A 47 1.31 -13.82 -13.11
C ALA A 47 -0.05 -13.79 -13.86
N ALA A 48 -0.88 -14.82 -13.72
CA ALA A 48 -2.17 -14.88 -14.41
C ALA A 48 -3.15 -13.83 -13.84
N ARG A 49 -3.22 -13.71 -12.50
CA ARG A 49 -4.03 -12.68 -11.85
C ARG A 49 -3.53 -11.27 -12.17
N LEU A 50 -2.21 -11.06 -12.23
CA LEU A 50 -1.63 -9.78 -12.63
C LEU A 50 -1.99 -9.44 -14.07
N ALA A 51 -1.90 -10.40 -15.00
CA ALA A 51 -2.25 -10.20 -16.39
C ALA A 51 -3.73 -9.80 -16.55
N ALA A 52 -4.64 -10.46 -15.83
CA ALA A 52 -6.06 -10.13 -15.83
C ALA A 52 -6.33 -8.71 -15.28
N ALA A 53 -5.69 -8.35 -14.16
CA ALA A 53 -5.80 -7.02 -13.57
C ALA A 53 -5.25 -5.93 -14.52
N ALA A 54 -4.12 -6.20 -15.19
CA ALA A 54 -3.53 -5.29 -16.15
C ALA A 54 -4.41 -5.11 -17.40
N ALA A 55 -5.03 -6.19 -17.89
CA ALA A 55 -5.95 -6.12 -19.03
C ALA A 55 -7.13 -5.18 -18.71
N ALA A 56 -7.78 -5.36 -17.56
CA ALA A 56 -8.90 -4.52 -17.14
C ALA A 56 -8.55 -3.01 -17.07
N LEU A 57 -7.35 -2.67 -16.59
CA LEU A 57 -6.91 -1.27 -16.56
C LEU A 57 -6.52 -0.75 -17.96
N ARG A 58 -5.93 -1.59 -18.82
CA ARG A 58 -5.60 -1.21 -20.22
C ARG A 58 -6.85 -0.97 -21.07
N ASP A 59 -7.89 -1.78 -20.86
CA ASP A 59 -9.19 -1.61 -21.52
C ASP A 59 -9.82 -0.24 -21.17
N ALA A 60 -9.48 0.29 -19.98
CA ALA A 60 -9.84 1.65 -19.56
C ALA A 60 -8.87 2.73 -20.07
N GLY A 61 -7.91 2.39 -20.95
CA GLY A 61 -6.98 3.33 -21.57
C GLY A 61 -5.69 3.60 -20.78
N ALA A 62 -5.39 2.82 -19.74
CA ALA A 62 -4.22 3.03 -18.90
C ALA A 62 -2.93 2.43 -19.49
N GLU A 63 -1.79 3.09 -19.25
CA GLU A 63 -0.47 2.50 -19.46
C GLU A 63 -0.09 1.64 -18.25
N VAL A 64 -0.18 0.31 -18.41
CA VAL A 64 -0.01 -0.66 -17.33
C VAL A 64 1.05 -1.70 -17.67
N MET A 65 1.99 -1.88 -16.79
CA MET A 65 3.03 -2.89 -16.80
C MET A 65 2.80 -3.90 -15.67
N VAL A 66 3.44 -5.07 -15.76
CA VAL A 66 3.39 -6.11 -14.73
C VAL A 66 4.80 -6.51 -14.32
N ALA A 67 5.00 -6.73 -13.03
CA ALA A 67 6.26 -7.18 -12.46
C ALA A 67 5.97 -8.30 -11.44
N PRO A 68 5.97 -9.58 -11.88
CA PRO A 68 5.70 -10.71 -10.99
C PRO A 68 6.95 -11.02 -10.14
N PHE A 69 6.88 -10.72 -8.84
CA PHE A 69 7.87 -11.15 -7.84
C PHE A 69 7.24 -11.21 -6.44
N ASP A 70 7.84 -12.02 -5.56
CA ASP A 70 7.47 -12.04 -4.15
C ASP A 70 8.24 -10.93 -3.40
N VAL A 71 7.52 -10.06 -2.69
CA VAL A 71 8.14 -8.98 -1.90
C VAL A 71 8.95 -9.50 -0.71
N ALA A 72 8.67 -10.72 -0.23
CA ALA A 72 9.43 -11.36 0.84
C ALA A 72 10.81 -11.86 0.38
N ASP A 73 11.04 -12.00 -0.93
CA ASP A 73 12.30 -12.41 -1.52
C ASP A 73 13.11 -11.16 -1.95
N ALA A 74 14.19 -10.86 -1.23
CA ALA A 74 15.02 -9.69 -1.46
C ALA A 74 15.67 -9.68 -2.85
N ASP A 75 16.12 -10.84 -3.35
CA ASP A 75 16.78 -10.96 -4.64
C ASP A 75 15.77 -10.78 -5.78
N ALA A 76 14.58 -11.39 -5.65
CA ALA A 76 13.49 -11.19 -6.59
C ALA A 76 13.02 -9.72 -6.65
N VAL A 77 12.97 -9.03 -5.51
CA VAL A 77 12.66 -7.59 -5.45
C VAL A 77 13.73 -6.77 -6.16
N ASN A 78 15.02 -7.00 -5.87
CA ASN A 78 16.11 -6.27 -6.50
C ASN A 78 16.11 -6.46 -8.02
N ALA A 79 15.98 -7.70 -8.51
CA ALA A 79 15.89 -8.00 -9.93
C ALA A 79 14.66 -7.36 -10.59
N GLY A 80 13.50 -7.46 -9.93
CA GLY A 80 12.24 -6.90 -10.43
C GLY A 80 12.26 -5.38 -10.51
N VAL A 81 12.78 -4.70 -9.50
CA VAL A 81 12.93 -3.22 -9.50
C VAL A 81 13.93 -2.78 -10.55
N ALA A 82 15.08 -3.46 -10.69
CA ALA A 82 16.05 -3.15 -11.73
C ALA A 82 15.43 -3.29 -13.14
N ALA A 83 14.74 -4.37 -13.42
CA ALA A 83 14.06 -4.58 -14.70
C ALA A 83 13.00 -3.49 -15.01
N ILE A 84 12.25 -3.02 -14.00
CA ILE A 84 11.31 -1.90 -14.16
C ILE A 84 12.07 -0.62 -14.53
N VAL A 85 13.14 -0.30 -13.81
CA VAL A 85 13.92 0.92 -14.03
C VAL A 85 14.59 0.90 -15.40
N ASP A 86 15.14 -0.22 -15.84
CA ASP A 86 15.80 -0.38 -17.13
C ASP A 86 14.82 -0.22 -18.30
N ALA A 87 13.61 -0.79 -18.17
CA ALA A 87 12.62 -0.78 -19.24
C ALA A 87 11.77 0.51 -19.29
N HIS A 88 11.49 1.14 -18.16
CA HIS A 88 10.45 2.16 -18.05
C HIS A 88 10.91 3.45 -17.37
N GLY A 89 12.14 3.48 -16.88
CA GLY A 89 12.70 4.59 -16.13
C GLY A 89 12.42 4.53 -14.63
N SER A 90 12.83 5.57 -13.94
CA SER A 90 12.82 5.59 -12.48
C SER A 90 11.41 5.66 -11.90
N LEU A 91 11.18 4.88 -10.86
CA LEU A 91 9.94 4.91 -10.07
C LEU A 91 9.81 6.23 -9.29
N ASP A 92 8.73 6.96 -9.50
CA ASP A 92 8.39 8.19 -8.76
C ASP A 92 7.59 7.90 -7.51
N ILE A 93 6.73 6.89 -7.56
CA ILE A 93 5.79 6.52 -6.51
C ILE A 93 5.94 5.03 -6.24
N VAL A 94 6.00 4.67 -4.95
CA VAL A 94 5.94 3.28 -4.48
C VAL A 94 4.84 3.15 -3.46
N VAL A 95 3.91 2.21 -3.70
CA VAL A 95 2.88 1.83 -2.73
C VAL A 95 3.14 0.41 -2.25
N ASN A 96 3.62 0.28 -1.02
CA ASN A 96 3.82 -0.99 -0.33
C ASN A 96 2.48 -1.46 0.23
N ASN A 97 1.72 -2.19 -0.57
CA ASN A 97 0.40 -2.71 -0.21
C ASN A 97 0.39 -4.23 0.01
N ALA A 98 1.31 -4.98 -0.58
CA ALA A 98 1.39 -6.43 -0.38
C ALA A 98 1.39 -6.78 1.12
N GLY A 99 0.57 -7.75 1.50
CA GLY A 99 0.47 -8.18 2.88
C GLY A 99 -0.46 -9.37 3.04
N VAL A 100 -0.26 -10.08 4.15
CA VAL A 100 -1.04 -11.25 4.54
C VAL A 100 -1.48 -11.13 5.99
N ASN A 101 -2.58 -11.80 6.33
CA ASN A 101 -3.07 -11.92 7.69
C ASN A 101 -3.56 -13.35 7.94
N GLN A 102 -3.23 -13.89 9.11
CA GLN A 102 -3.83 -15.10 9.66
C GLN A 102 -4.49 -14.77 10.98
N ARG A 103 -5.60 -15.47 11.28
CA ARG A 103 -6.39 -15.24 12.49
C ARG A 103 -6.47 -16.53 13.30
N GLN A 104 -5.75 -16.53 14.43
CA GLN A 104 -5.79 -17.63 15.41
C GLN A 104 -5.23 -17.12 16.75
N PRO A 105 -5.47 -17.82 17.87
CA PRO A 105 -4.83 -17.52 19.15
C PRO A 105 -3.30 -17.55 19.04
N LEU A 106 -2.61 -16.70 19.82
CA LEU A 106 -1.15 -16.54 19.71
C LEU A 106 -0.39 -17.86 19.98
N ASP A 107 -0.84 -18.63 20.93
CA ASP A 107 -0.26 -19.94 21.30
C ASP A 107 -0.43 -21.04 20.25
N SER A 108 -1.27 -20.78 19.23
CA SER A 108 -1.45 -21.67 18.07
C SER A 108 -0.61 -21.28 16.86
N PHE A 109 0.09 -20.13 16.89
CA PHE A 109 0.97 -19.72 15.80
C PHE A 109 2.27 -20.52 15.81
N THR A 110 2.65 -21.03 14.63
CA THR A 110 4.00 -21.56 14.41
C THR A 110 4.97 -20.43 14.05
N ASP A 111 6.28 -20.68 14.28
CA ASP A 111 7.34 -19.75 13.86
C ASP A 111 7.28 -19.48 12.35
N ALA A 112 6.98 -20.50 11.54
CA ALA A 112 6.84 -20.35 10.09
C ALA A 112 5.71 -19.39 9.71
N GLN A 113 4.56 -19.45 10.39
CA GLN A 113 3.43 -18.55 10.17
C GLN A 113 3.77 -17.11 10.62
N TRP A 114 4.46 -16.97 11.76
CA TRP A 114 4.98 -15.70 12.24
C TRP A 114 5.89 -15.06 11.18
N HIS A 115 6.92 -15.78 10.73
CA HIS A 115 7.87 -15.27 9.74
C HIS A 115 7.22 -14.99 8.37
N ALA A 116 6.24 -15.78 7.95
CA ALA A 116 5.51 -15.50 6.71
C ALA A 116 4.74 -14.18 6.77
N ILE A 117 4.15 -13.85 7.94
CA ILE A 117 3.44 -12.58 8.13
C ILE A 117 4.42 -11.40 8.16
N LEU A 118 5.52 -11.49 8.94
CA LEU A 118 6.52 -10.44 9.00
C LEU A 118 7.23 -10.27 7.65
N GLY A 119 7.60 -11.36 6.99
CA GLY A 119 8.24 -11.35 5.68
C GLY A 119 7.44 -10.57 4.63
N ALA A 120 6.13 -10.82 4.55
CA ALA A 120 5.29 -10.09 3.59
C ALA A 120 5.00 -8.64 4.02
N ASN A 121 4.70 -8.41 5.32
CA ASN A 121 4.13 -7.16 5.80
C ASN A 121 5.18 -6.12 6.23
N LEU A 122 6.38 -6.54 6.57
CA LEU A 122 7.46 -5.69 7.07
C LEU A 122 8.73 -5.81 6.22
N ASP A 123 9.28 -7.03 6.03
CA ASP A 123 10.49 -7.22 5.25
C ASP A 123 10.26 -6.87 3.77
N GLY A 124 9.09 -7.20 3.22
CA GLY A 124 8.71 -6.83 1.85
C GLY A 124 8.77 -5.33 1.58
N PRO A 125 8.06 -4.47 2.33
CA PRO A 125 8.23 -3.03 2.26
C PRO A 125 9.69 -2.56 2.41
N PHE A 126 10.46 -3.13 3.35
CA PHE A 126 11.87 -2.82 3.51
C PHE A 126 12.69 -3.17 2.26
N HIS A 127 12.50 -4.35 1.65
CA HIS A 127 13.20 -4.75 0.44
C HIS A 127 12.91 -3.80 -0.73
N VAL A 128 11.63 -3.49 -0.96
CA VAL A 128 11.21 -2.59 -2.05
C VAL A 128 11.77 -1.19 -1.83
N ILE A 129 11.65 -0.64 -0.61
CA ILE A 129 12.18 0.68 -0.26
C ILE A 129 13.68 0.72 -0.50
N ARG A 130 14.43 -0.26 -0.01
CA ARG A 130 15.89 -0.35 -0.17
C ARG A 130 16.30 -0.38 -1.65
N ALA A 131 15.55 -1.07 -2.48
CA ALA A 131 15.84 -1.18 -3.91
C ALA A 131 15.61 0.15 -4.68
N VAL A 132 14.58 0.92 -4.31
CA VAL A 132 14.25 2.18 -5.03
C VAL A 132 14.95 3.41 -4.48
N LEU A 133 15.36 3.39 -3.21
CA LEU A 133 15.82 4.56 -2.49
C LEU A 133 17.07 5.22 -3.08
N PRO A 134 18.11 4.49 -3.57
CA PRO A 134 19.28 5.12 -4.19
C PRO A 134 18.92 6.01 -5.38
N ALA A 135 18.05 5.53 -6.27
CA ALA A 135 17.61 6.30 -7.44
C ALA A 135 16.73 7.50 -7.04
N MET A 136 15.86 7.35 -6.03
CA MET A 136 15.08 8.47 -5.50
C MET A 136 15.95 9.53 -4.85
N LYS A 137 16.96 9.14 -4.04
CA LYS A 137 17.94 10.06 -3.42
C LYS A 137 18.74 10.81 -4.48
N ALA A 138 19.23 10.15 -5.53
CA ALA A 138 19.98 10.77 -6.62
C ALA A 138 19.16 11.83 -7.36
N ARG A 139 17.88 11.58 -7.60
CA ARG A 139 16.95 12.53 -8.26
C ARG A 139 16.37 13.56 -7.31
N ARG A 140 16.60 13.41 -6.00
CA ARG A 140 16.01 14.24 -4.94
C ARG A 140 14.48 14.33 -5.01
N ARG A 141 13.83 13.22 -5.34
CA ARG A 141 12.38 13.13 -5.53
C ARG A 141 11.88 11.69 -5.38
N GLY A 142 10.79 11.51 -4.64
CA GLY A 142 10.11 10.23 -4.48
C GLY A 142 8.93 10.31 -3.52
N LYS A 143 7.96 9.45 -3.72
CA LYS A 143 6.81 9.24 -2.84
C LYS A 143 6.73 7.78 -2.44
N ILE A 144 6.79 7.49 -1.15
CA ILE A 144 6.65 6.14 -0.60
C ILE A 144 5.41 6.11 0.28
N ILE A 145 4.49 5.20 -0.01
CA ILE A 145 3.22 5.04 0.70
C ILE A 145 3.15 3.61 1.23
N ASN A 146 3.13 3.45 2.54
CA ASN A 146 3.03 2.16 3.20
C ASN A 146 1.58 1.90 3.64
N ILE A 147 1.00 0.77 3.24
CA ILE A 147 -0.35 0.41 3.66
C ILE A 147 -0.28 -0.28 5.02
N GLY A 148 -0.60 0.51 6.05
CA GLY A 148 -0.74 0.11 7.43
C GLY A 148 -2.06 -0.61 7.71
N SER A 149 -2.62 -0.37 8.88
CA SER A 149 -3.91 -0.91 9.33
C SER A 149 -4.35 -0.18 10.59
N LEU A 150 -5.64 -0.24 10.93
CA LEU A 150 -6.11 0.03 12.30
C LEU A 150 -5.32 -0.75 13.36
N ALA A 151 -4.90 -1.98 13.03
CA ALA A 151 -4.11 -2.84 13.91
C ALA A 151 -2.70 -2.29 14.22
N SER A 152 -2.27 -1.20 13.60
CA SER A 152 -1.04 -0.50 13.96
C SER A 152 -1.15 0.26 15.29
N GLU A 153 -2.36 0.58 15.73
CA GLU A 153 -2.63 1.36 16.96
C GLU A 153 -3.68 0.72 17.87
N ILE A 154 -4.59 -0.08 17.32
CA ILE A 154 -5.69 -0.69 18.09
C ILE A 154 -5.49 -2.20 18.12
N GLY A 155 -5.34 -2.74 19.33
CA GLY A 155 -5.23 -4.18 19.56
C GLY A 155 -6.55 -4.90 19.27
N ARG A 156 -6.43 -6.11 18.72
CA ARG A 156 -7.54 -7.03 18.49
C ARG A 156 -7.10 -8.47 18.72
N PRO A 157 -7.95 -9.33 19.28
CA PRO A 157 -7.60 -10.75 19.47
C PRO A 157 -7.36 -11.47 18.14
N ASN A 158 -6.55 -12.51 18.22
CA ASN A 158 -6.26 -13.46 17.13
C ASN A 158 -5.50 -12.90 15.92
N ILE A 159 -4.87 -11.73 16.02
CA ILE A 159 -4.07 -11.11 14.94
C ILE A 159 -2.72 -10.58 15.44
N VAL A 160 -2.15 -11.14 16.50
CA VAL A 160 -0.96 -10.58 17.15
C VAL A 160 0.23 -10.40 16.18
N PRO A 161 0.62 -11.39 15.33
CA PRO A 161 1.73 -11.20 14.38
C PRO A 161 1.43 -10.11 13.35
N TYR A 162 0.19 -10.04 12.88
CA TYR A 162 -0.25 -9.00 11.94
C TYR A 162 -0.16 -7.61 12.59
N ALA A 163 -0.70 -7.44 13.80
CA ALA A 163 -0.64 -6.16 14.52
C ALA A 163 0.81 -5.72 14.76
N ALA A 164 1.68 -6.65 15.21
CA ALA A 164 3.11 -6.40 15.39
C ALA A 164 3.76 -5.92 14.07
N SER A 165 3.49 -6.60 12.95
CA SER A 165 4.03 -6.22 11.63
C SER A 165 3.57 -4.82 11.18
N LYS A 166 2.29 -4.49 11.41
CA LYS A 166 1.73 -3.20 11.00
C LYS A 166 2.16 -2.05 11.93
N GLY A 167 2.34 -2.30 13.23
CA GLY A 167 2.96 -1.34 14.16
C GLY A 167 4.41 -1.05 13.80
N ALA A 168 5.19 -2.09 13.47
CA ALA A 168 6.57 -1.95 13.00
C ALA A 168 6.64 -1.16 11.67
N LEU A 169 5.75 -1.43 10.70
CA LEU A 169 5.68 -0.70 9.44
C LEU A 169 5.34 0.78 9.64
N GLN A 170 4.48 1.09 10.61
CA GLN A 170 4.16 2.47 10.97
C GLN A 170 5.39 3.21 11.52
N MET A 171 6.18 2.56 12.40
CA MET A 171 7.40 3.17 12.91
C MET A 171 8.48 3.28 11.82
N LEU A 172 8.62 2.28 10.93
CA LEU A 172 9.49 2.35 9.76
C LEU A 172 9.14 3.56 8.90
N THR A 173 7.84 3.81 8.66
CA THR A 173 7.36 4.97 7.92
C THR A 173 7.83 6.28 8.54
N ARG A 174 7.70 6.44 9.85
CA ARG A 174 8.10 7.64 10.59
C ARG A 174 9.62 7.83 10.59
N ALA A 175 10.39 6.78 10.90
CA ALA A 175 11.84 6.85 10.96
C ALA A 175 12.44 7.16 9.59
N LEU A 176 11.99 6.46 8.55
CA LEU A 176 12.47 6.68 7.18
C LEU A 176 12.11 8.08 6.68
N ALA A 177 10.93 8.60 7.01
CA ALA A 177 10.52 9.96 6.61
C ALA A 177 11.52 11.01 7.07
N VAL A 178 12.01 10.91 8.31
CA VAL A 178 13.01 11.82 8.87
C VAL A 178 14.36 11.68 8.15
N GLU A 179 14.78 10.43 7.88
CA GLU A 179 16.07 10.14 7.22
C GLU A 179 16.11 10.69 5.79
N VAL A 180 15.01 10.58 5.03
CA VAL A 180 15.03 10.88 3.59
C VAL A 180 14.45 12.25 3.23
N ALA A 181 13.86 12.98 4.17
CA ALA A 181 13.32 14.32 3.95
C ALA A 181 14.36 15.30 3.32
N PRO A 182 15.66 15.29 3.73
CA PRO A 182 16.68 16.14 3.09
C PRO A 182 16.88 15.87 1.60
N PHE A 183 16.42 14.72 1.11
CA PHE A 183 16.48 14.35 -0.30
C PHE A 183 15.18 14.66 -1.06
N GLY A 184 14.24 15.38 -0.48
CA GLY A 184 12.95 15.72 -1.12
C GLY A 184 12.03 14.51 -1.31
N ILE A 185 12.20 13.43 -0.52
CA ILE A 185 11.40 12.21 -0.57
C ILE A 185 10.38 12.27 0.57
N GLN A 186 9.09 12.06 0.28
CA GLN A 186 8.06 11.92 1.28
C GLN A 186 7.72 10.46 1.52
N VAL A 187 7.62 10.08 2.79
CA VAL A 187 7.25 8.72 3.22
C VAL A 187 6.05 8.82 4.16
N ASN A 188 4.93 8.25 3.75
CA ASN A 188 3.69 8.30 4.51
C ASN A 188 3.02 6.93 4.58
N GLY A 189 2.03 6.80 5.44
CA GLY A 189 1.20 5.62 5.56
C GLY A 189 -0.28 5.90 5.26
N ILE A 190 -0.99 4.87 4.85
CA ILE A 190 -2.45 4.81 4.89
C ILE A 190 -2.81 3.66 5.82
N ALA A 191 -3.68 3.91 6.79
CA ALA A 191 -4.22 2.91 7.69
C ALA A 191 -5.70 2.65 7.37
N PRO A 192 -6.00 1.64 6.53
CA PRO A 192 -7.38 1.31 6.22
C PRO A 192 -8.12 0.74 7.42
N GLY A 193 -9.41 1.09 7.53
CA GLY A 193 -10.37 0.46 8.42
C GLY A 193 -10.90 -0.85 7.86
N PHE A 194 -12.20 -1.06 8.04
CA PHE A 194 -12.90 -2.24 7.54
C PHE A 194 -13.38 -2.02 6.10
N PHE A 195 -12.68 -2.66 5.16
CA PHE A 195 -12.99 -2.63 3.73
C PHE A 195 -13.54 -3.99 3.26
N ALA A 196 -14.56 -3.98 2.41
CA ALA A 196 -15.17 -5.16 1.80
C ALA A 196 -14.25 -5.72 0.70
N THR A 197 -13.24 -6.48 1.10
CA THR A 197 -12.26 -7.12 0.21
C THR A 197 -12.32 -8.63 0.31
N ALA A 198 -11.75 -9.34 -0.68
CA ALA A 198 -11.63 -10.80 -0.62
C ALA A 198 -10.91 -11.31 0.65
N MET A 199 -9.95 -10.55 1.19
CA MET A 199 -9.27 -10.85 2.46
C MET A 199 -10.23 -10.87 3.65
N ASN A 200 -11.31 -10.09 3.58
CA ASN A 200 -12.31 -9.96 4.62
C ASN A 200 -13.62 -10.70 4.33
N ALA A 201 -13.71 -11.48 3.24
CA ALA A 201 -14.93 -12.16 2.81
C ALA A 201 -15.57 -13.04 3.92
N ALA A 202 -14.74 -13.77 4.67
CA ALA A 202 -15.22 -14.56 5.80
C ALA A 202 -15.80 -13.70 6.94
N LEU A 203 -15.32 -12.49 7.12
CA LEU A 203 -15.80 -11.56 8.15
C LEU A 203 -17.08 -10.82 7.72
N THR A 204 -17.19 -10.49 6.44
CA THR A 204 -18.40 -9.88 5.89
C THR A 204 -19.57 -10.87 5.83
N ALA A 205 -19.26 -12.17 5.74
CA ALA A 205 -20.26 -13.25 5.77
C ALA A 205 -20.70 -13.64 7.20
N ASP A 206 -19.94 -13.25 8.22
CA ASP A 206 -20.28 -13.45 9.63
C ASP A 206 -21.22 -12.32 10.08
N ALA A 207 -22.49 -12.64 10.28
CA ALA A 207 -23.54 -11.66 10.60
C ALA A 207 -23.31 -10.92 11.92
N GLU A 208 -22.74 -11.59 12.92
CA GLU A 208 -22.42 -10.97 14.21
C GLU A 208 -21.28 -9.97 14.06
N PHE A 209 -20.23 -10.38 13.34
CA PHE A 209 -19.08 -9.53 13.09
C PHE A 209 -19.43 -8.35 12.16
N ASP A 210 -20.22 -8.56 11.10
CA ASP A 210 -20.73 -7.47 10.26
C ASP A 210 -21.50 -6.44 11.06
N ALA A 211 -22.45 -6.92 11.90
CA ALA A 211 -23.23 -6.03 12.76
C ALA A 211 -22.34 -5.27 13.77
N TRP A 212 -21.29 -5.91 14.30
CA TRP A 212 -20.34 -5.25 15.19
C TRP A 212 -19.55 -4.17 14.45
N VAL A 213 -19.02 -4.43 13.24
CA VAL A 213 -18.32 -3.44 12.43
C VAL A 213 -19.20 -2.23 12.16
N ARG A 214 -20.45 -2.46 11.75
CA ARG A 214 -21.41 -1.38 11.46
C ARG A 214 -21.74 -0.54 12.69
N ARG A 215 -21.90 -1.15 13.85
CA ARG A 215 -22.16 -0.40 15.11
C ARG A 215 -20.96 0.37 15.59
N ARG A 216 -19.75 -0.20 15.42
CA ARG A 216 -18.50 0.38 15.94
C ARG A 216 -17.91 1.44 15.03
N THR A 217 -18.23 1.42 13.74
CA THR A 217 -17.78 2.41 12.75
C THR A 217 -18.81 3.57 12.72
N PRO A 218 -18.42 4.82 13.00
CA PRO A 218 -19.37 5.96 12.93
C PRO A 218 -20.04 6.11 11.56
N ALA A 219 -19.34 5.78 10.46
CA ALA A 219 -19.93 5.77 9.12
C ALA A 219 -20.99 4.66 8.92
N GLY A 220 -21.17 3.73 9.86
CA GLY A 220 -22.23 2.71 9.88
C GLY A 220 -22.09 1.59 8.86
N ARG A 221 -20.93 1.45 8.20
CA ARG A 221 -20.74 0.49 7.10
C ARG A 221 -19.29 0.07 6.93
N TRP A 222 -19.09 -0.98 6.17
CA TRP A 222 -17.82 -1.27 5.52
C TRP A 222 -17.54 -0.24 4.42
N ALA A 223 -16.27 0.04 4.20
CA ALA A 223 -15.86 0.83 3.04
C ALA A 223 -15.68 -0.08 1.81
N GLU A 224 -15.93 0.48 0.63
CA GLU A 224 -15.63 -0.18 -0.63
C GLU A 224 -14.17 0.08 -1.04
N PRO A 225 -13.48 -0.89 -1.70
CA PRO A 225 -12.07 -0.74 -2.09
C PRO A 225 -11.72 0.57 -2.80
N PRO A 226 -12.53 1.14 -3.71
CA PRO A 226 -12.22 2.41 -4.35
C PRO A 226 -12.10 3.61 -3.40
N GLU A 227 -12.69 3.54 -2.21
CA GLU A 227 -12.68 4.67 -1.27
C GLU A 227 -11.29 4.94 -0.65
N VAL A 228 -10.35 4.00 -0.75
CA VAL A 228 -8.96 4.22 -0.32
C VAL A 228 -8.14 5.01 -1.35
N ALA A 229 -8.58 5.03 -2.62
CA ALA A 229 -7.79 5.55 -3.73
C ALA A 229 -7.51 7.06 -3.59
N GLY A 230 -8.47 7.85 -3.12
CA GLY A 230 -8.29 9.29 -2.93
C GLY A 230 -7.16 9.64 -1.97
N ALA A 231 -7.00 8.87 -0.88
CA ALA A 231 -5.89 9.02 0.06
C ALA A 231 -4.54 8.70 -0.61
N ALA A 232 -4.48 7.65 -1.44
CA ALA A 232 -3.27 7.28 -2.16
C ALA A 232 -2.90 8.34 -3.20
N VAL A 233 -3.85 8.87 -3.96
CA VAL A 233 -3.62 9.96 -4.93
C VAL A 233 -3.12 11.21 -4.21
N PHE A 234 -3.73 11.62 -3.10
CA PHE A 234 -3.25 12.74 -2.29
C PHE A 234 -1.79 12.57 -1.89
N LEU A 235 -1.44 11.45 -1.23
CA LEU A 235 -0.08 11.21 -0.74
C LEU A 235 0.95 11.02 -1.86
N ALA A 236 0.54 10.55 -3.03
CA ALA A 236 1.38 10.40 -4.22
C ALA A 236 1.66 11.73 -4.95
N SER A 237 0.81 12.73 -4.77
CA SER A 237 0.81 13.97 -5.54
C SER A 237 1.62 15.09 -4.89
N ASP A 238 1.74 16.21 -5.61
CA ASP A 238 2.39 17.42 -5.10
C ASP A 238 1.53 18.14 -4.04
N ALA A 239 0.22 17.83 -3.94
CA ALA A 239 -0.65 18.29 -2.85
C ALA A 239 -0.13 17.85 -1.46
N ALA A 240 0.62 16.74 -1.39
CA ALA A 240 1.25 16.24 -0.16
C ALA A 240 2.77 16.55 -0.10
N SER A 241 3.25 17.60 -0.77
CA SER A 241 4.70 17.92 -0.81
C SER A 241 5.29 18.25 0.56
N TYR A 242 4.48 18.73 1.51
CA TYR A 242 4.90 19.04 2.89
C TYR A 242 4.38 18.03 3.93
N VAL A 243 3.80 16.91 3.48
CA VAL A 243 3.31 15.81 4.33
C VAL A 243 4.33 14.67 4.28
N THR A 244 4.98 14.37 5.41
CA THR A 244 5.91 13.24 5.54
C THR A 244 5.88 12.70 6.97
N GLY A 245 6.04 11.38 7.13
CA GLY A 245 5.96 10.67 8.41
C GLY A 245 4.53 10.51 8.96
N HIS A 246 3.51 10.93 8.21
CA HIS A 246 2.12 10.84 8.62
C HIS A 246 1.49 9.49 8.24
N VAL A 247 0.56 9.02 9.06
CA VAL A 247 -0.30 7.86 8.76
C VAL A 247 -1.74 8.34 8.72
N LEU A 248 -2.31 8.33 7.53
CA LEU A 248 -3.69 8.76 7.29
C LEU A 248 -4.65 7.59 7.51
N PHE A 249 -5.53 7.69 8.49
CA PHE A 249 -6.59 6.73 8.72
C PHE A 249 -7.73 6.94 7.72
N VAL A 250 -8.11 5.86 7.04
CA VAL A 250 -9.26 5.80 6.12
C VAL A 250 -10.18 4.72 6.65
N ASP A 251 -10.99 5.04 7.66
CA ASP A 251 -11.63 4.05 8.52
C ASP A 251 -13.08 4.38 8.93
N GLY A 252 -13.68 5.40 8.35
CA GLY A 252 -15.04 5.83 8.65
C GLY A 252 -15.24 6.30 10.10
N GLY A 253 -14.14 6.75 10.75
CA GLY A 253 -14.14 7.25 12.13
C GLY A 253 -13.93 6.15 13.18
N PHE A 254 -13.61 4.91 12.77
CA PHE A 254 -13.47 3.79 13.70
C PHE A 254 -12.43 4.04 14.80
N SER A 255 -11.25 4.60 14.44
CA SER A 255 -10.15 4.81 15.36
C SER A 255 -10.38 5.92 16.38
N VAL A 256 -11.28 6.86 16.11
CA VAL A 256 -11.55 8.03 16.97
C VAL A 256 -12.88 7.95 17.72
N ALA A 257 -13.69 6.93 17.43
CA ALA A 257 -14.93 6.72 18.17
C ALA A 257 -14.65 6.07 19.53
N TYR A 258 -15.41 6.49 20.54
CA TYR A 258 -15.38 5.97 21.92
C TYR A 258 -16.52 4.97 22.17
#